data_53b459979b9bc87b6a98aa69ebb43364
#
_entry.id   53b459979b9bc87b6a98aa69ebb43364
#
_cell.length_a   1.000
_cell.length_b   1.000
_cell.length_c   1.000
_cell.angle_alpha   90.00
_cell.angle_beta   90.00
_cell.angle_gamma   90.00
#
_symmetry.space_group_name_H-M   'P 1'
#
loop_
_entity.id
_entity.type
_entity.pdbx_description
1 polymer ?
#
loop_
_entity_poly.entity_id
_entity_poly.type
_entity_poly.pdbx_seq_one_letter_code
_entity_poly.pdbx_strand_id
1 'polypeptide(L)'
;MASKTSPASAAKAFPAKTRKTPAKVAAVPETPEIKAITPMGWMHTARFLTTAAELFHLPELAVPEIAFVGRSNAGKSTCINTLTQQKQLAFASKKPGRTQHINLFALGKQGVTDAVLADLPGYGYAAVPKQDKLRWQKVMANYLVTRENLKGIVLLCDPRLGMTELDEVLLEVIRPRVEEGLNFLVLLTKSDKLTRSEGAKALSIAKLQAGGGQAKLFSALKKQGVEDLAQLMWDWTHPDD
;
A
#
# COMPACT_ATOMS: atom_id res chain seq x y z
N MET A 1 29.78 -16.12 102.58
CA MET A 1 28.32 -16.14 102.81
C MET A 1 27.61 -16.52 101.57
N ALA A 2 26.82 -17.61 101.67
CA ALA A 2 25.66 -18.05 100.82
C ALA A 2 25.81 -17.95 99.30
N SER A 3 26.07 -19.00 98.59
CA SER A 3 25.27 -20.14 98.13
C SER A 3 23.97 -19.69 97.50
N LYS A 4 23.80 -20.07 96.22
CA LYS A 4 22.62 -20.70 95.75
C LYS A 4 22.80 -21.25 94.31
N THR A 5 22.60 -22.52 94.26
CA THR A 5 22.46 -23.39 93.13
C THR A 5 21.30 -23.03 92.22
N SER A 6 21.44 -23.18 90.92
CA SER A 6 20.32 -23.20 89.97
C SER A 6 20.30 -24.50 89.13
N PRO A 7 19.16 -25.11 88.94
CA PRO A 7 19.05 -26.41 88.26
C PRO A 7 18.91 -26.33 86.73
N ALA A 8 19.36 -27.39 86.12
CA ALA A 8 19.33 -27.68 84.71
C ALA A 8 17.89 -27.63 84.11
N SER A 9 17.74 -27.03 82.98
CA SER A 9 16.53 -27.07 82.19
C SER A 9 16.77 -27.88 80.90
N ALA A 10 15.94 -28.91 80.77
CA ALA A 10 15.95 -29.85 79.68
C ALA A 10 15.59 -29.23 78.32
N ALA A 11 16.43 -29.40 77.34
CA ALA A 11 16.20 -28.98 75.98
C ALA A 11 15.16 -29.95 75.32
N LYS A 12 14.00 -29.42 74.97
CA LYS A 12 13.01 -30.12 74.15
C LYS A 12 13.47 -30.09 72.71
N ALA A 13 13.67 -31.26 72.07
CA ALA A 13 13.93 -31.40 70.65
C ALA A 13 12.66 -31.04 69.83
N PHE A 14 12.83 -30.13 68.85
CA PHE A 14 11.82 -29.79 67.88
C PHE A 14 11.88 -30.78 66.73
N PRO A 15 10.71 -31.25 66.17
CA PRO A 15 10.70 -32.15 65.02
C PRO A 15 11.13 -31.41 63.73
N ALA A 16 11.92 -32.09 62.93
CA ALA A 16 12.41 -31.59 61.62
C ALA A 16 11.22 -31.30 60.68
N LYS A 17 11.15 -30.08 60.18
CA LYS A 17 10.21 -29.66 59.13
C LYS A 17 10.63 -30.33 57.83
N THR A 18 9.79 -31.19 57.32
CA THR A 18 9.86 -31.75 55.95
C THR A 18 9.89 -30.62 54.89
N ARG A 19 10.96 -30.60 54.12
CA ARG A 19 11.11 -29.72 52.95
C ARG A 19 10.06 -30.11 51.92
N LYS A 20 9.05 -29.25 51.73
CA LYS A 20 8.13 -29.36 50.59
C LYS A 20 8.92 -29.01 49.30
N THR A 21 8.92 -29.97 48.35
CA THR A 21 9.42 -29.80 47.01
C THR A 21 8.72 -28.60 46.34
N PRO A 22 9.40 -27.69 45.66
CA PRO A 22 8.72 -26.57 44.97
C PRO A 22 7.84 -27.11 43.88
N ALA A 23 6.59 -26.65 43.86
CA ALA A 23 5.63 -26.97 42.82
C ALA A 23 6.19 -26.51 41.46
N LYS A 24 6.09 -27.39 40.47
CA LYS A 24 6.44 -27.12 39.06
C LYS A 24 5.66 -25.92 38.60
N VAL A 25 6.37 -24.81 38.33
CA VAL A 25 5.78 -23.60 37.76
C VAL A 25 5.19 -24.01 36.41
N ALA A 26 3.89 -23.85 36.25
CA ALA A 26 3.21 -24.09 35.00
C ALA A 26 3.81 -23.12 33.96
N ALA A 27 4.22 -23.66 32.81
CA ALA A 27 4.71 -22.87 31.68
C ALA A 27 3.64 -21.84 31.33
N VAL A 28 4.02 -20.55 31.31
CA VAL A 28 3.20 -19.47 30.79
C VAL A 28 2.90 -19.83 29.33
N PRO A 29 1.64 -19.86 28.88
CA PRO A 29 1.36 -20.11 27.49
C PRO A 29 2.06 -19.05 26.65
N GLU A 30 2.89 -19.48 25.71
CA GLU A 30 3.54 -18.61 24.74
C GLU A 30 2.46 -17.77 24.07
N THR A 31 2.60 -16.44 24.15
CA THR A 31 1.74 -15.51 23.42
C THR A 31 1.82 -15.89 21.95
N PRO A 32 0.68 -16.14 21.26
CA PRO A 32 0.74 -16.52 19.85
C PRO A 32 1.52 -15.45 19.09
N GLU A 33 2.64 -15.81 18.47
CA GLU A 33 3.39 -14.94 17.56
C GLU A 33 2.38 -14.39 16.54
N ILE A 34 2.15 -13.08 16.60
CA ILE A 34 1.36 -12.38 15.59
C ILE A 34 2.20 -12.46 14.31
N LYS A 35 1.91 -13.42 13.44
CA LYS A 35 2.59 -13.56 12.16
C LYS A 35 2.59 -12.20 11.46
N ALA A 36 3.77 -11.71 11.11
CA ALA A 36 3.92 -10.50 10.33
C ALA A 36 3.02 -10.57 9.10
N ILE A 37 2.38 -9.46 8.76
CA ILE A 37 1.54 -9.42 7.57
C ILE A 37 2.43 -9.42 6.34
N THR A 38 2.12 -10.23 5.36
CA THR A 38 2.79 -10.18 4.06
C THR A 38 2.28 -8.96 3.25
N PRO A 39 3.07 -8.40 2.32
CA PRO A 39 2.61 -7.31 1.44
C PRO A 39 1.31 -7.62 0.71
N MET A 40 1.13 -8.85 0.22
CA MET A 40 -0.15 -9.29 -0.36
C MET A 40 -1.28 -9.37 0.67
N GLY A 41 -1.00 -9.90 1.85
CA GLY A 41 -1.97 -9.93 2.95
C GLY A 41 -2.41 -8.52 3.36
N TRP A 42 -1.48 -7.57 3.35
CA TRP A 42 -1.76 -6.17 3.59
C TRP A 42 -2.65 -5.55 2.50
N MET A 43 -2.38 -5.81 1.21
CA MET A 43 -3.25 -5.39 0.11
C MET A 43 -4.68 -5.93 0.25
N HIS A 44 -4.86 -7.14 0.80
CA HIS A 44 -6.19 -7.73 1.01
C HIS A 44 -6.99 -7.05 2.14
N THR A 45 -6.36 -6.21 2.97
CA THR A 45 -7.05 -5.41 3.99
C THR A 45 -7.77 -4.19 3.42
N ALA A 46 -7.60 -3.91 2.12
CA ALA A 46 -8.13 -2.72 1.47
C ALA A 46 -9.65 -2.60 1.66
N ARG A 47 -10.08 -1.40 2.05
CA ARG A 47 -11.49 -1.06 2.23
C ARG A 47 -11.77 0.34 1.70
N PHE A 48 -12.96 0.56 1.18
CA PHE A 48 -13.37 1.88 0.73
C PHE A 48 -13.32 2.86 1.91
N LEU A 49 -12.67 4.00 1.71
CA LEU A 49 -12.56 5.06 2.71
C LEU A 49 -13.50 6.22 2.37
N THR A 50 -13.32 6.84 1.21
CA THR A 50 -14.14 7.98 0.76
C THR A 50 -13.98 8.23 -0.73
N THR A 51 -14.82 9.11 -1.26
CA THR A 51 -14.71 9.67 -2.61
C THR A 51 -14.76 11.19 -2.56
N ALA A 52 -13.96 11.87 -3.37
CA ALA A 52 -13.85 13.31 -3.40
C ALA A 52 -13.88 13.85 -4.85
N ALA A 53 -14.73 14.86 -5.08
CA ALA A 53 -14.79 15.57 -6.35
C ALA A 53 -13.75 16.68 -6.46
N GLU A 54 -13.31 17.22 -5.33
CA GLU A 54 -12.35 18.32 -5.19
C GLU A 54 -11.36 17.98 -4.07
N LEU A 55 -10.19 18.62 -4.07
CA LEU A 55 -9.13 18.35 -3.09
C LEU A 55 -9.54 18.66 -1.66
N PHE A 56 -10.32 19.71 -1.44
CA PHE A 56 -10.77 20.10 -0.11
C PHE A 56 -11.81 19.13 0.53
N HIS A 57 -12.33 18.19 -0.27
CA HIS A 57 -13.15 17.09 0.24
C HIS A 57 -12.31 15.88 0.72
N LEU A 58 -11.01 15.89 0.45
CA LEU A 58 -10.13 14.82 0.90
C LEU A 58 -9.84 14.95 2.39
N PRO A 59 -9.87 13.84 3.15
CA PRO A 59 -9.48 13.89 4.55
C PRO A 59 -8.00 14.24 4.70
N GLU A 60 -7.67 14.95 5.77
CA GLU A 60 -6.30 15.10 6.23
C GLU A 60 -5.89 13.81 6.94
N LEU A 61 -4.94 13.09 6.35
CA LEU A 61 -4.44 11.83 6.87
C LEU A 61 -2.94 11.93 7.08
N ALA A 62 -2.46 11.44 8.22
CA ALA A 62 -1.02 11.39 8.53
C ALA A 62 -0.32 10.14 7.95
N VAL A 63 -1.07 9.26 7.27
CA VAL A 63 -0.55 8.01 6.72
C VAL A 63 -0.09 8.18 5.27
N PRO A 64 0.90 7.38 4.80
CA PRO A 64 1.37 7.43 3.43
C PRO A 64 0.28 7.10 2.42
N GLU A 65 0.32 7.78 1.27
CA GLU A 65 -0.59 7.54 0.15
C GLU A 65 0.17 7.07 -1.10
N ILE A 66 -0.47 6.19 -1.88
CA ILE A 66 -0.01 5.77 -3.21
C ILE A 66 -1.10 6.07 -4.22
N ALA A 67 -0.78 6.89 -5.23
CA ALA A 67 -1.72 7.27 -6.27
C ALA A 67 -1.64 6.36 -7.50
N PHE A 68 -2.79 5.89 -7.96
CA PHE A 68 -2.95 5.21 -9.25
C PHE A 68 -3.45 6.21 -10.28
N VAL A 69 -2.67 6.41 -11.33
CA VAL A 69 -2.96 7.33 -12.43
C VAL A 69 -2.88 6.60 -13.76
N GLY A 70 -3.48 7.16 -14.79
CA GLY A 70 -3.40 6.59 -16.13
C GLY A 70 -4.61 6.94 -16.97
N ARG A 71 -4.50 6.67 -18.26
CA ARG A 71 -5.61 6.89 -19.21
C ARG A 71 -6.82 6.05 -18.86
N SER A 72 -7.98 6.53 -19.31
CA SER A 72 -9.20 5.72 -19.32
C SER A 72 -8.93 4.39 -20.02
N ASN A 73 -9.36 3.28 -19.42
CA ASN A 73 -9.14 1.90 -19.90
C ASN A 73 -7.67 1.41 -19.89
N ALA A 74 -6.74 2.10 -19.23
CA ALA A 74 -5.39 1.59 -18.99
C ALA A 74 -5.35 0.37 -18.04
N GLY A 75 -6.46 0.04 -17.38
CA GLY A 75 -6.56 -1.11 -16.50
C GLY A 75 -6.43 -0.78 -15.00
N LYS A 76 -6.57 0.49 -14.62
CA LYS A 76 -6.37 0.99 -13.25
C LYS A 76 -7.25 0.28 -12.22
N SER A 77 -8.58 0.32 -12.38
CA SER A 77 -9.50 -0.36 -11.46
C SER A 77 -9.32 -1.90 -11.47
N THR A 78 -8.96 -2.47 -12.63
CA THR A 78 -8.62 -3.91 -12.71
C THR A 78 -7.36 -4.23 -11.90
N CYS A 79 -6.34 -3.38 -11.98
CA CYS A 79 -5.10 -3.53 -11.21
C CYS A 79 -5.39 -3.47 -9.71
N ILE A 80 -6.09 -2.44 -9.24
CA ILE A 80 -6.48 -2.28 -7.83
C ILE A 80 -7.27 -3.49 -7.35
N ASN A 81 -8.30 -3.91 -8.09
CA ASN A 81 -9.12 -5.08 -7.73
C ASN A 81 -8.31 -6.39 -7.69
N THR A 82 -7.29 -6.52 -8.57
CA THR A 82 -6.42 -7.70 -8.59
C THR A 82 -5.49 -7.73 -7.38
N LEU A 83 -4.86 -6.59 -7.03
CA LEU A 83 -4.00 -6.44 -5.86
C LEU A 83 -4.75 -6.72 -4.57
N THR A 84 -5.95 -6.19 -4.44
CA THR A 84 -6.77 -6.29 -3.23
C THR A 84 -7.58 -7.59 -3.16
N GLN A 85 -7.57 -8.42 -4.22
CA GLN A 85 -8.41 -9.61 -4.41
C GLN A 85 -9.91 -9.34 -4.24
N GLN A 86 -10.33 -8.12 -4.50
CA GLN A 86 -11.74 -7.71 -4.43
C GLN A 86 -12.29 -7.41 -5.82
N LYS A 87 -13.42 -8.03 -6.17
CA LYS A 87 -13.99 -7.93 -7.54
C LYS A 87 -14.50 -6.54 -7.90
N GLN A 88 -14.89 -5.73 -6.91
CA GLN A 88 -15.57 -4.45 -7.10
C GLN A 88 -15.17 -3.37 -6.08
N LEU A 89 -13.95 -3.42 -5.53
CA LEU A 89 -13.46 -2.36 -4.67
C LEU A 89 -13.32 -1.04 -5.47
N ALA A 90 -12.58 -1.10 -6.57
CA ALA A 90 -12.53 -0.02 -7.55
C ALA A 90 -13.49 -0.32 -8.71
N PHE A 91 -14.33 0.65 -9.08
CA PHE A 91 -15.31 0.45 -10.14
C PHE A 91 -14.65 0.50 -11.52
N ALA A 92 -14.49 -0.68 -12.14
CA ALA A 92 -14.13 -0.80 -13.54
C ALA A 92 -15.38 -0.52 -14.41
N SER A 93 -15.63 0.75 -14.73
CA SER A 93 -16.74 1.10 -15.64
C SER A 93 -16.35 0.83 -17.08
N LYS A 94 -17.18 0.05 -17.80
CA LYS A 94 -17.12 -0.05 -19.26
C LYS A 94 -17.67 1.21 -19.94
N LYS A 95 -18.43 2.04 -19.20
CA LYS A 95 -18.92 3.33 -19.70
C LYS A 95 -17.91 4.40 -19.31
N PRO A 96 -17.28 5.03 -20.27
CA PRO A 96 -16.30 6.08 -20.04
C PRO A 96 -16.92 7.31 -19.37
N GLY A 97 -16.11 8.05 -18.58
CA GLY A 97 -16.56 9.27 -17.90
C GLY A 97 -17.23 9.06 -16.53
N ARG A 98 -17.28 7.83 -15.99
CA ARG A 98 -17.92 7.57 -14.69
C ARG A 98 -17.03 7.86 -13.47
N THR A 99 -15.72 7.68 -13.58
CA THR A 99 -14.80 8.00 -12.48
C THR A 99 -14.35 9.45 -12.64
N GLN A 100 -15.15 10.36 -12.13
CA GLN A 100 -14.87 11.80 -12.12
C GLN A 100 -14.30 12.26 -10.77
N HIS A 101 -14.16 11.34 -9.83
CA HIS A 101 -13.79 11.59 -8.46
C HIS A 101 -12.53 10.82 -8.08
N ILE A 102 -11.81 11.33 -7.12
CA ILE A 102 -10.73 10.62 -6.45
C ILE A 102 -11.39 9.64 -5.46
N ASN A 103 -11.07 8.35 -5.56
CA ASN A 103 -11.52 7.36 -4.59
C ASN A 103 -10.33 6.96 -3.71
N LEU A 104 -10.51 7.00 -2.40
CA LEU A 104 -9.53 6.57 -1.43
C LEU A 104 -9.92 5.21 -0.85
N PHE A 105 -8.93 4.32 -0.74
CA PHE A 105 -9.05 3.01 -0.12
C PHE A 105 -8.03 2.90 1.01
N ALA A 106 -8.49 2.65 2.23
CA ALA A 106 -7.64 2.47 3.39
C ALA A 106 -7.06 1.06 3.40
N LEU A 107 -5.79 0.95 3.75
CA LEU A 107 -5.06 -0.29 4.04
C LEU A 107 -4.74 -0.37 5.53
N GLY A 108 -4.55 -1.57 6.06
CA GLY A 108 -4.17 -1.82 7.45
C GLY A 108 -5.08 -2.78 8.18
N LYS A 109 -4.52 -3.51 9.15
CA LYS A 109 -5.18 -4.54 9.93
C LYS A 109 -6.16 -3.97 10.96
N GLN A 110 -7.18 -4.73 11.29
CA GLN A 110 -8.08 -4.50 12.44
C GLN A 110 -8.73 -3.11 12.49
N GLY A 111 -9.00 -2.53 11.31
CA GLY A 111 -9.60 -1.20 11.22
C GLY A 111 -8.62 -0.02 11.40
N VAL A 112 -7.36 -0.29 11.75
CA VAL A 112 -6.30 0.71 11.70
C VAL A 112 -5.99 1.02 10.23
N THR A 113 -5.79 2.30 9.92
CA THR A 113 -5.31 2.72 8.59
C THR A 113 -3.83 3.07 8.70
N ASP A 114 -2.99 2.33 8.00
CA ASP A 114 -1.54 2.55 7.95
C ASP A 114 -1.07 3.12 6.61
N ALA A 115 -1.87 2.96 5.56
CA ALA A 115 -1.66 3.60 4.27
C ALA A 115 -2.96 3.76 3.48
N VAL A 116 -2.92 4.51 2.38
CA VAL A 116 -4.05 4.76 1.50
C VAL A 116 -3.68 4.55 0.03
N LEU A 117 -4.55 3.89 -0.72
CA LEU A 117 -4.51 3.89 -2.18
C LEU A 117 -5.48 4.95 -2.70
N ALA A 118 -5.01 5.80 -3.60
CA ALA A 118 -5.83 6.80 -4.28
C ALA A 118 -6.03 6.42 -5.75
N ASP A 119 -7.28 6.13 -6.12
CA ASP A 119 -7.68 5.89 -7.52
C ASP A 119 -8.10 7.22 -8.14
N LEU A 120 -7.22 7.82 -8.95
CA LEU A 120 -7.49 9.09 -9.60
C LEU A 120 -8.31 8.92 -10.88
N PRO A 121 -9.08 9.95 -11.30
CA PRO A 121 -9.82 9.92 -12.56
C PRO A 121 -8.93 9.56 -13.75
N GLY A 122 -9.41 8.66 -14.61
CA GLY A 122 -8.72 8.34 -15.86
C GLY A 122 -8.81 9.49 -16.87
N TYR A 123 -7.69 9.90 -17.45
CA TYR A 123 -7.63 10.95 -18.46
C TYR A 123 -7.72 10.44 -19.91
N GLY A 124 -7.77 11.36 -20.89
CA GLY A 124 -7.68 11.05 -22.33
C GLY A 124 -8.95 10.46 -22.95
N TYR A 125 -10.09 10.63 -22.29
CA TYR A 125 -11.36 10.18 -22.88
C TYR A 125 -11.98 11.26 -23.79
N ALA A 126 -12.30 10.87 -25.04
CA ALA A 126 -12.73 11.81 -26.08
C ALA A 126 -14.13 12.40 -25.85
N ALA A 127 -15.08 11.62 -25.33
CA ALA A 127 -16.49 12.00 -25.22
C ALA A 127 -16.85 12.83 -23.98
N VAL A 128 -15.85 13.31 -23.22
CA VAL A 128 -16.08 14.20 -22.09
C VAL A 128 -16.00 15.66 -22.56
N PRO A 129 -16.90 16.56 -22.12
CA PRO A 129 -16.83 17.98 -22.41
C PRO A 129 -15.47 18.58 -22.08
N LYS A 130 -14.97 19.52 -22.91
CA LYS A 130 -13.64 20.13 -22.76
C LYS A 130 -13.44 20.77 -21.39
N GLN A 131 -14.48 21.39 -20.83
CA GLN A 131 -14.44 22.04 -19.51
C GLN A 131 -14.19 21.02 -18.39
N ASP A 132 -14.89 19.86 -18.43
CA ASP A 132 -14.70 18.81 -17.43
C ASP A 132 -13.30 18.18 -17.53
N LYS A 133 -12.76 18.03 -18.75
CA LYS A 133 -11.38 17.56 -18.95
C LYS A 133 -10.38 18.48 -18.27
N LEU A 134 -10.49 19.79 -18.50
CA LEU A 134 -9.61 20.79 -17.93
C LEU A 134 -9.71 20.84 -16.41
N ARG A 135 -10.93 20.73 -15.86
CA ARG A 135 -11.16 20.68 -14.43
C ARG A 135 -10.47 19.45 -13.82
N TRP A 136 -10.64 18.26 -14.39
CA TRP A 136 -10.03 17.03 -13.87
C TRP A 136 -8.52 17.04 -13.98
N GLN A 137 -7.97 17.53 -15.09
CA GLN A 137 -6.54 17.71 -15.23
C GLN A 137 -5.99 18.62 -14.14
N LYS A 138 -6.68 19.73 -13.84
CA LYS A 138 -6.30 20.66 -12.77
C LYS A 138 -6.38 20.01 -11.38
N VAL A 139 -7.47 19.30 -11.05
CA VAL A 139 -7.64 18.60 -9.78
C VAL A 139 -6.58 17.52 -9.61
N MET A 140 -6.33 16.72 -10.65
CA MET A 140 -5.31 15.67 -10.62
C MET A 140 -3.90 16.24 -10.49
N ALA A 141 -3.54 17.26 -11.27
CA ALA A 141 -2.24 17.91 -11.19
C ALA A 141 -2.02 18.50 -9.79
N ASN A 142 -3.00 19.23 -9.26
CA ASN A 142 -2.91 19.79 -7.92
C ASN A 142 -2.74 18.67 -6.87
N TYR A 143 -3.50 17.57 -6.95
CA TYR A 143 -3.32 16.43 -6.05
C TYR A 143 -1.89 15.90 -6.08
N LEU A 144 -1.36 15.63 -7.27
CA LEU A 144 -0.02 15.04 -7.44
C LEU A 144 1.10 15.99 -6.99
N VAL A 145 0.89 17.30 -7.07
CA VAL A 145 1.89 18.31 -6.66
C VAL A 145 1.80 18.65 -5.18
N THR A 146 0.58 18.78 -4.62
CA THR A 146 0.39 19.37 -3.29
C THR A 146 0.10 18.37 -2.18
N ARG A 147 -0.22 17.10 -2.50
CA ARG A 147 -0.54 16.11 -1.47
C ARG A 147 0.73 15.69 -0.72
N GLU A 148 0.89 16.14 0.52
CA GLU A 148 2.12 15.98 1.32
C GLU A 148 2.43 14.53 1.69
N ASN A 149 1.39 13.75 2.02
CA ASN A 149 1.54 12.35 2.39
C ASN A 149 1.64 11.38 1.20
N LEU A 150 1.64 11.89 -0.05
CA LEU A 150 1.86 11.08 -1.24
C LEU A 150 3.32 10.59 -1.28
N LYS A 151 3.50 9.27 -1.21
CA LYS A 151 4.81 8.58 -1.19
C LYS A 151 5.13 7.87 -2.49
N GLY A 152 4.12 7.60 -3.31
CA GLY A 152 4.34 6.92 -4.58
C GLY A 152 3.24 7.18 -5.60
N ILE A 153 3.62 7.13 -6.88
CA ILE A 153 2.72 7.23 -8.02
C ILE A 153 2.92 6.01 -8.90
N VAL A 154 1.83 5.32 -9.21
CA VAL A 154 1.79 4.23 -10.19
C VAL A 154 1.06 4.72 -11.43
N LEU A 155 1.80 4.96 -12.52
CA LEU A 155 1.26 5.31 -13.83
C LEU A 155 0.98 4.05 -14.64
N LEU A 156 -0.28 3.78 -14.94
CA LEU A 156 -0.70 2.62 -15.73
C LEU A 156 -0.77 2.95 -17.21
N CYS A 157 0.02 2.22 -18.00
CA CYS A 157 0.08 2.34 -19.45
C CYS A 157 -0.27 1.01 -20.11
N ASP A 158 -1.01 1.06 -21.22
CA ASP A 158 -1.18 -0.09 -22.11
C ASP A 158 0.05 -0.14 -23.04
N PRO A 159 0.92 -1.15 -22.95
CA PRO A 159 2.20 -1.17 -23.67
C PRO A 159 2.05 -1.21 -25.19
N ARG A 160 0.85 -1.56 -25.70
CA ARG A 160 0.55 -1.55 -27.15
C ARG A 160 0.39 -0.13 -27.69
N LEU A 161 0.09 0.84 -26.80
CA LEU A 161 -0.06 2.25 -27.13
C LEU A 161 1.19 3.05 -26.76
N GLY A 162 2.03 2.52 -25.88
CA GLY A 162 3.13 3.26 -25.28
C GLY A 162 2.66 4.37 -24.34
N MET A 163 3.59 5.20 -23.91
CA MET A 163 3.27 6.45 -23.23
C MET A 163 2.77 7.47 -24.25
N THR A 164 1.73 8.21 -23.89
CA THR A 164 1.09 9.21 -24.75
C THR A 164 1.49 10.60 -24.30
N GLU A 165 1.26 11.62 -25.15
CA GLU A 165 1.48 13.04 -24.81
C GLU A 165 0.90 13.43 -23.44
N LEU A 166 -0.25 12.89 -23.06
CA LEU A 166 -0.85 13.15 -21.73
C LEU A 166 -0.09 12.47 -20.59
N ASP A 167 0.51 11.31 -20.85
CA ASP A 167 1.38 10.64 -19.88
C ASP A 167 2.68 11.42 -19.71
N GLU A 168 3.23 11.98 -20.81
CA GLU A 168 4.43 12.83 -20.81
C GLU A 168 4.19 14.15 -20.06
N VAL A 169 3.06 14.83 -20.31
CA VAL A 169 2.66 16.02 -19.55
C VAL A 169 2.53 15.73 -18.06
N LEU A 170 1.96 14.57 -17.70
CA LEU A 170 1.88 14.16 -16.30
C LEU A 170 3.28 13.96 -15.69
N LEU A 171 4.19 13.33 -16.42
CA LEU A 171 5.59 13.16 -16.00
C LEU A 171 6.29 14.49 -15.76
N GLU A 172 6.10 15.47 -16.64
CA GLU A 172 6.67 16.82 -16.45
C GLU A 172 6.15 17.46 -15.17
N VAL A 173 4.86 17.32 -14.87
CA VAL A 173 4.23 17.88 -13.66
C VAL A 173 4.79 17.24 -12.39
N ILE A 174 5.06 15.94 -12.37
CA ILE A 174 5.54 15.24 -11.16
C ILE A 174 7.07 15.19 -11.06
N ARG A 175 7.80 15.50 -12.12
CA ARG A 175 9.28 15.42 -12.19
C ARG A 175 9.97 16.05 -10.98
N PRO A 176 9.65 17.29 -10.56
CA PRO A 176 10.31 17.89 -9.39
C PRO A 176 10.18 17.04 -8.14
N ARG A 177 8.99 16.47 -7.89
CA ARG A 177 8.78 15.62 -6.72
C ARG A 177 9.49 14.28 -6.81
N VAL A 178 9.63 13.71 -8.01
CA VAL A 178 10.42 12.48 -8.25
C VAL A 178 11.90 12.74 -7.98
N GLU A 179 12.43 13.90 -8.40
CA GLU A 179 13.79 14.33 -8.10
C GLU A 179 14.01 14.57 -6.60
N GLU A 180 12.98 14.97 -5.86
CA GLU A 180 12.97 15.12 -4.41
C GLU A 180 12.72 13.80 -3.64
N GLY A 181 12.58 12.66 -4.34
CA GLY A 181 12.46 11.33 -3.73
C GLY A 181 11.07 10.72 -3.72
N LEU A 182 10.08 11.34 -4.40
CA LEU A 182 8.78 10.68 -4.59
C LEU A 182 8.95 9.43 -5.46
N ASN A 183 8.49 8.29 -4.97
CA ASN A 183 8.56 7.05 -5.74
C ASN A 183 7.66 7.10 -6.98
N PHE A 184 8.17 6.63 -8.11
CA PHE A 184 7.42 6.61 -9.36
C PHE A 184 7.61 5.30 -10.11
N LEU A 185 6.49 4.71 -10.56
CA LEU A 185 6.45 3.47 -11.34
C LEU A 185 5.59 3.64 -12.59
N VAL A 186 6.15 3.31 -13.74
CA VAL A 186 5.39 3.03 -14.97
C VAL A 186 5.00 1.55 -14.98
N LEU A 187 3.72 1.27 -14.85
CA LEU A 187 3.17 -0.08 -14.85
C LEU A 187 2.57 -0.42 -16.21
N LEU A 188 3.26 -1.25 -16.98
CA LEU A 188 2.82 -1.71 -18.30
C LEU A 188 1.78 -2.82 -18.13
N THR A 189 0.51 -2.46 -18.19
CA THR A 189 -0.62 -3.36 -17.98
C THR A 189 -0.87 -4.26 -19.19
N LYS A 190 -1.74 -5.28 -19.04
CA LYS A 190 -2.12 -6.19 -20.13
C LYS A 190 -0.92 -6.83 -20.87
N SER A 191 0.18 -7.08 -20.15
CA SER A 191 1.39 -7.70 -20.70
C SER A 191 1.15 -9.08 -21.32
N ASP A 192 0.05 -9.74 -20.95
CA ASP A 192 -0.45 -10.97 -21.59
C ASP A 192 -0.82 -10.83 -23.07
N LYS A 193 -0.94 -9.61 -23.58
CA LYS A 193 -1.21 -9.31 -25.00
C LYS A 193 0.06 -9.14 -25.83
N LEU A 194 1.24 -9.24 -25.22
CA LEU A 194 2.54 -9.09 -25.84
C LEU A 194 3.27 -10.44 -25.91
N THR A 195 4.06 -10.61 -26.94
CA THR A 195 5.11 -11.62 -26.96
C THR A 195 6.22 -11.25 -25.97
N ARG A 196 7.08 -12.21 -25.63
CA ARG A 196 8.22 -11.96 -24.73
C ARG A 196 9.14 -10.84 -25.25
N SER A 197 9.40 -10.81 -26.56
CA SER A 197 10.26 -9.80 -27.20
C SER A 197 9.63 -8.42 -27.16
N GLU A 198 8.34 -8.30 -27.48
CA GLU A 198 7.60 -7.03 -27.40
C GLU A 198 7.54 -6.51 -25.97
N GLY A 199 7.32 -7.40 -24.99
CA GLY A 199 7.32 -7.05 -23.57
C GLY A 199 8.68 -6.50 -23.11
N ALA A 200 9.79 -7.14 -23.51
CA ALA A 200 11.13 -6.67 -23.19
C ALA A 200 11.43 -5.31 -23.83
N LYS A 201 11.04 -5.10 -25.10
CA LYS A 201 11.18 -3.82 -25.80
C LYS A 201 10.35 -2.71 -25.13
N ALA A 202 9.08 -2.97 -24.83
CA ALA A 202 8.20 -2.02 -24.18
C ALA A 202 8.74 -1.63 -22.79
N LEU A 203 9.25 -2.59 -22.02
CA LEU A 203 9.84 -2.36 -20.72
C LEU A 203 11.10 -1.47 -20.82
N SER A 204 11.97 -1.71 -21.79
CA SER A 204 13.16 -0.88 -22.02
C SER A 204 12.82 0.56 -22.37
N ILE A 205 11.82 0.76 -23.24
CA ILE A 205 11.33 2.10 -23.61
C ILE A 205 10.74 2.80 -22.38
N ALA A 206 9.85 2.12 -21.65
CA ALA A 206 9.22 2.71 -20.47
C ALA A 206 10.23 3.10 -19.37
N LYS A 207 11.30 2.33 -19.19
CA LYS A 207 12.40 2.68 -18.27
C LYS A 207 13.11 3.97 -18.68
N LEU A 208 13.36 4.17 -19.97
CA LEU A 208 13.98 5.40 -20.48
C LEU A 208 13.05 6.61 -20.28
N GLN A 209 11.74 6.43 -20.52
CA GLN A 209 10.74 7.47 -20.40
C GLN A 209 10.40 7.82 -18.94
N ALA A 210 10.60 6.87 -18.01
CA ALA A 210 10.24 7.05 -16.60
C ALA A 210 11.06 8.13 -15.86
N GLY A 211 12.13 8.65 -16.45
CA GLY A 211 12.86 9.83 -15.94
C GLY A 211 13.34 9.69 -14.48
N GLY A 212 13.95 8.55 -14.11
CA GLY A 212 14.38 8.25 -12.74
C GLY A 212 13.45 7.30 -11.98
N GLY A 213 12.22 7.06 -12.50
CA GLY A 213 11.30 6.07 -11.96
C GLY A 213 11.60 4.65 -12.41
N GLN A 214 10.80 3.72 -11.92
CA GLN A 214 10.85 2.31 -12.28
C GLN A 214 9.85 1.98 -13.40
N ALA A 215 10.05 0.86 -14.09
CA ALA A 215 9.07 0.30 -15.01
C ALA A 215 8.92 -1.22 -14.78
N LYS A 216 7.68 -1.72 -14.79
CA LYS A 216 7.36 -3.14 -14.60
C LYS A 216 6.24 -3.60 -15.54
N LEU A 217 6.27 -4.89 -15.90
CA LEU A 217 5.18 -5.54 -16.63
C LEU A 217 4.12 -6.05 -15.64
N PHE A 218 2.86 -5.93 -16.03
CA PHE A 218 1.73 -6.39 -15.21
C PHE A 218 0.64 -7.03 -16.07
N SER A 219 0.11 -8.17 -15.62
CA SER A 219 -1.09 -8.77 -16.18
C SER A 219 -2.03 -9.24 -15.07
N ALA A 220 -3.17 -8.60 -14.94
CA ALA A 220 -4.24 -9.05 -14.06
C ALA A 220 -4.76 -10.46 -14.46
N LEU A 221 -4.87 -10.73 -15.77
CA LEU A 221 -5.36 -12.00 -16.29
C LEU A 221 -4.43 -13.18 -15.93
N LYS A 222 -3.11 -12.97 -16.05
CA LYS A 222 -2.09 -14.00 -15.76
C LYS A 222 -1.53 -13.88 -14.34
N LYS A 223 -2.00 -12.92 -13.55
CA LYS A 223 -1.46 -12.59 -12.22
C LYS A 223 0.05 -12.30 -12.21
N GLN A 224 0.59 -11.87 -13.34
CA GLN A 224 2.00 -11.53 -13.49
C GLN A 224 2.28 -10.16 -12.85
N GLY A 225 3.35 -10.07 -12.03
CA GLY A 225 3.80 -8.84 -11.40
C GLY A 225 2.91 -8.35 -10.25
N VAL A 226 1.94 -9.15 -9.78
CA VAL A 226 1.02 -8.76 -8.70
C VAL A 226 1.75 -8.71 -7.37
N GLU A 227 2.48 -9.77 -7.01
CA GLU A 227 3.26 -9.85 -5.77
C GLU A 227 4.39 -8.82 -5.75
N ASP A 228 5.12 -8.68 -6.87
CA ASP A 228 6.18 -7.68 -7.01
C ASP A 228 5.68 -6.24 -6.84
N LEU A 229 4.45 -5.96 -7.32
CA LEU A 229 3.84 -4.65 -7.15
C LEU A 229 3.40 -4.43 -5.70
N ALA A 230 2.83 -5.44 -5.06
CA ALA A 230 2.45 -5.37 -3.66
C ALA A 230 3.66 -5.14 -2.75
N GLN A 231 4.78 -5.86 -3.00
CA GLN A 231 6.04 -5.68 -2.28
C GLN A 231 6.58 -4.25 -2.47
N LEU A 232 6.64 -3.77 -3.70
CA LEU A 232 7.13 -2.42 -4.00
C LEU A 232 6.31 -1.34 -3.28
N MET A 233 4.99 -1.50 -3.24
CA MET A 233 4.11 -0.54 -2.55
C MET A 233 4.26 -0.62 -1.03
N TRP A 234 4.51 -1.81 -0.48
CA TRP A 234 4.87 -1.99 0.91
C TRP A 234 6.15 -1.22 1.25
N ASP A 235 7.22 -1.42 0.48
CA ASP A 235 8.52 -0.76 0.67
C ASP A 235 8.40 0.77 0.63
N TRP A 236 7.49 1.31 -0.19
CA TRP A 236 7.26 2.75 -0.29
C TRP A 236 6.54 3.35 0.93
N THR A 237 5.78 2.54 1.64
CA THR A 237 4.95 2.98 2.77
C THR A 237 5.48 2.56 4.12
N HIS A 238 6.41 1.59 4.15
CA HIS A 238 7.04 1.05 5.35
C HIS A 238 8.58 1.02 5.18
N PRO A 239 9.23 2.18 5.09
CA PRO A 239 10.67 2.24 4.79
C PRO A 239 11.56 1.70 5.91
N ASP A 240 11.03 1.52 7.12
CA ASP A 240 11.77 1.10 8.31
C ASP A 240 11.50 -0.38 8.70
N ASP A 241 10.72 -1.14 7.90
CA ASP A 241 10.37 -2.56 8.16
C ASP A 241 11.34 -3.56 7.50
#